data_d2204f0a106539b3623733cd1c2c96fd
#
_entry.id   d2204f0a106539b3623733cd1c2c96fd
#
_cell.length_a   1.000
_cell.length_b   1.000
_cell.length_c   1.000
_cell.angle_alpha   90.00
_cell.angle_beta   90.00
_cell.angle_gamma   90.00
#
_symmetry.space_group_name_H-M   'P 1'
#
loop_
_entity.id
_entity.type
_entity.pdbx_description
1 polymer ?
#
loop_
_entity_poly.entity_id
_entity_poly.type
_entity_poly.pdbx_seq_one_letter_code
_entity_poly.pdbx_strand_id
1 'polypeptide(L)'
;NNIYTKEIFNSLNKENFLKKRIFSNVDNGIAFYSDKNKKVFFDVVQPNKDMISSNLSAGTLSLELSGFGEKIFTNCGASENFGKNPEYLRYSAAHSTIILQNTNISEIKEANPHIRFPQSVVFRRESNEREEIFEGSHNGYLKKFNKIIKRKLIINTDFDKLEGEDSLISYKNTDNRLVYHIRFHLAEGMVFNFTNS
;
A
#
# COMPACT_ATOMS: atom_id res chain seq x y z
N ASN A 1 15.44 4.44 -14.00
CA ASN A 1 16.47 4.50 -12.97
C ASN A 1 16.17 5.65 -12.03
N ASN A 2 15.22 5.41 -11.14
CA ASN A 2 14.76 6.42 -10.21
C ASN A 2 15.83 6.56 -9.09
N ILE A 3 16.44 7.72 -8.97
CA ILE A 3 17.49 8.04 -7.99
C ILE A 3 17.01 7.71 -6.56
N TYR A 4 15.73 7.96 -6.26
CA TYR A 4 15.11 7.67 -4.98
C TYR A 4 15.08 6.17 -4.63
N THR A 5 14.80 5.30 -5.61
CA THR A 5 14.82 3.84 -5.38
C THR A 5 16.22 3.34 -5.08
N LYS A 6 17.22 3.94 -5.71
CA LYS A 6 18.64 3.56 -5.52
C LYS A 6 19.21 4.05 -4.19
N GLU A 7 18.78 5.23 -3.73
CA GLU A 7 19.18 5.76 -2.41
C GLU A 7 18.51 4.99 -1.27
N ILE A 8 17.23 4.64 -1.40
CA ILE A 8 16.54 3.75 -0.45
C ILE A 8 17.23 2.38 -0.42
N PHE A 9 17.53 1.78 -1.57
CA PHE A 9 18.25 0.50 -1.62
C PHE A 9 19.67 0.60 -1.05
N ASN A 10 20.41 1.68 -1.31
CA ASN A 10 21.76 1.86 -0.79
C ASN A 10 21.77 2.12 0.72
N SER A 11 20.77 2.81 1.26
CA SER A 11 20.63 2.97 2.71
C SER A 11 20.22 1.66 3.39
N LEU A 12 19.48 0.79 2.70
CA LEU A 12 19.07 -0.54 3.17
C LEU A 12 20.21 -1.57 3.13
N ASN A 13 21.24 -1.38 2.30
CA ASN A 13 22.38 -2.29 2.17
C ASN A 13 23.57 -1.98 3.09
N LYS A 14 23.50 -0.95 3.93
CA LYS A 14 24.54 -0.73 4.94
C LYS A 14 24.44 -1.81 6.01
N GLU A 15 25.54 -2.50 6.32
CA GLU A 15 25.64 -3.67 7.22
C GLU A 15 24.96 -3.53 8.59
N ASN A 16 24.75 -2.32 9.06
CA ASN A 16 24.03 -2.05 10.30
C ASN A 16 22.49 -2.18 10.19
N PHE A 17 21.95 -2.24 8.98
CA PHE A 17 20.52 -2.36 8.74
C PHE A 17 20.03 -3.81 8.89
N LEU A 18 20.87 -4.79 8.56
CA LEU A 18 20.54 -6.22 8.68
C LEU A 18 20.39 -6.68 10.15
N LYS A 19 20.87 -5.87 11.11
CA LYS A 19 20.71 -6.15 12.55
C LYS A 19 19.50 -5.49 13.20
N LYS A 20 18.86 -4.49 12.55
CA LYS A 20 17.63 -3.86 13.01
C LYS A 20 16.47 -4.33 12.15
N ARG A 21 15.62 -5.18 12.70
CA ARG A 21 14.51 -5.84 12.02
C ARG A 21 13.46 -4.91 11.44
N ILE A 22 13.45 -3.62 11.78
CA ILE A 22 12.32 -2.76 11.44
C ILE A 22 12.76 -1.33 11.25
N PHE A 23 12.33 -0.77 10.13
CA PHE A 23 12.37 0.65 9.88
C PHE A 23 10.98 1.13 9.45
N SER A 24 10.39 2.01 10.21
CA SER A 24 9.25 2.79 9.72
C SER A 24 9.69 4.24 9.64
N ASN A 25 9.72 4.79 8.44
CA ASN A 25 9.90 6.20 8.25
C ASN A 25 8.53 6.80 7.93
N VAL A 26 7.85 7.28 8.96
CA VAL A 26 6.52 7.89 8.84
C VAL A 26 6.60 9.21 8.06
N ASP A 27 7.74 9.87 8.08
CA ASP A 27 7.93 11.15 7.40
C ASP A 27 7.87 11.01 5.87
N ASN A 28 8.29 9.85 5.35
CA ASN A 28 8.20 9.53 3.92
C ASN A 28 6.94 8.74 3.56
N GLY A 29 6.10 8.40 4.54
CA GLY A 29 4.83 7.73 4.31
C GLY A 29 4.94 6.28 3.82
N ILE A 30 6.09 5.64 3.97
CA ILE A 30 6.26 4.20 3.67
C ILE A 30 6.67 3.49 4.95
N ALA A 31 5.80 2.58 5.42
CA ALA A 31 6.17 1.64 6.46
C ALA A 31 6.89 0.44 5.84
N PHE A 32 7.98 0.03 6.46
CA PHE A 32 8.85 -0.99 5.93
C PHE A 32 9.23 -2.01 7.00
N TYR A 33 9.17 -3.29 6.64
CA TYR A 33 9.72 -4.41 7.40
C TYR A 33 10.72 -5.18 6.55
N SER A 34 11.83 -5.62 7.15
CA SER A 34 12.78 -6.51 6.51
C SER A 34 13.39 -7.47 7.53
N ASP A 35 13.42 -8.73 7.18
CA ASP A 35 14.23 -9.76 7.83
C ASP A 35 15.11 -10.49 6.80
N LYS A 36 15.62 -11.66 7.16
CA LYS A 36 16.46 -12.48 6.27
C LYS A 36 15.72 -12.96 5.04
N ASN A 37 14.44 -13.29 5.20
CA ASN A 37 13.66 -14.02 4.20
C ASN A 37 12.64 -13.14 3.49
N LYS A 38 12.13 -12.07 4.13
CA LYS A 38 11.03 -11.28 3.59
C LYS A 38 11.19 -9.77 3.79
N LYS A 39 10.59 -9.01 2.88
CA LYS A 39 10.48 -7.56 2.93
C LYS A 39 9.04 -7.17 2.63
N VAL A 40 8.50 -6.28 3.44
CA VAL A 40 7.15 -5.73 3.27
C VAL A 40 7.25 -4.22 3.18
N PHE A 41 6.64 -3.64 2.15
CA PHE A 41 6.43 -2.20 2.02
C PHE A 41 4.94 -1.93 2.11
N PHE A 42 4.57 -0.95 2.90
CA PHE A 42 3.19 -0.55 3.10
C PHE A 42 3.06 0.96 2.92
N ASP A 43 2.26 1.37 1.94
CA ASP A 43 2.05 2.77 1.59
C ASP A 43 1.08 3.44 2.57
N VAL A 44 1.60 4.33 3.39
CA VAL A 44 0.83 5.15 4.34
C VAL A 44 1.05 6.65 4.11
N VAL A 45 1.40 7.01 2.88
CA VAL A 45 1.58 8.41 2.47
C VAL A 45 0.28 9.18 2.66
N GLN A 46 0.38 10.33 3.35
CA GLN A 46 -0.68 11.32 3.39
C GLN A 46 -0.63 12.15 2.10
N PRO A 47 -1.56 11.97 1.14
CA PRO A 47 -1.54 12.75 -0.08
C PRO A 47 -1.79 14.24 0.19
N ASN A 48 -1.24 15.09 -0.66
CA ASN A 48 -1.60 16.50 -0.74
C ASN A 48 -1.89 16.91 -2.19
N LYS A 49 -2.38 18.14 -2.42
CA LYS A 49 -2.77 18.59 -3.75
C LYS A 49 -1.61 18.63 -4.73
N ASP A 50 -0.44 19.04 -4.30
CA ASP A 50 0.74 19.18 -5.15
C ASP A 50 1.26 17.80 -5.58
N MET A 51 1.23 16.83 -4.67
CA MET A 51 1.61 15.44 -4.97
C MET A 51 0.66 14.79 -5.99
N ILE A 52 -0.64 15.08 -5.90
CA ILE A 52 -1.65 14.51 -6.82
C ILE A 52 -1.51 15.11 -8.22
N SER A 53 -1.22 16.40 -8.32
CA SER A 53 -1.00 17.06 -9.60
C SER A 53 0.27 16.58 -10.31
N SER A 54 1.26 16.07 -9.57
CA SER A 54 2.52 15.55 -10.13
C SER A 54 2.40 14.08 -10.54
N ASN A 55 2.89 13.16 -9.75
CA ASN A 55 2.98 11.73 -10.09
C ASN A 55 2.48 10.78 -9.00
N LEU A 56 1.74 11.29 -8.00
CA LEU A 56 1.22 10.42 -6.96
C LEU A 56 0.19 9.44 -7.52
N SER A 57 0.33 8.19 -7.15
CA SER A 57 -0.65 7.14 -7.44
C SER A 57 -1.75 7.09 -6.40
N ALA A 58 -2.93 6.63 -6.79
CA ALA A 58 -4.06 6.39 -5.89
C ALA A 58 -3.92 5.03 -5.17
N GLY A 59 -2.73 4.78 -4.59
CA GLY A 59 -2.32 3.51 -4.00
C GLY A 59 -2.30 3.47 -2.47
N THR A 60 -2.90 4.44 -1.78
CA THR A 60 -2.90 4.47 -0.31
C THR A 60 -3.30 3.12 0.29
N LEU A 61 -2.55 2.66 1.29
CA LEU A 61 -2.60 1.33 1.90
C LEU A 61 -2.30 0.17 0.93
N SER A 62 -1.61 0.44 -0.17
CA SER A 62 -1.07 -0.66 -0.97
C SER A 62 0.12 -1.31 -0.30
N LEU A 63 0.32 -2.59 -0.62
CA LEU A 63 1.45 -3.34 -0.12
C LEU A 63 2.28 -3.90 -1.27
N GLU A 64 3.59 -4.03 -1.02
CA GLU A 64 4.49 -4.88 -1.78
C GLU A 64 5.15 -5.87 -0.85
N LEU A 65 5.33 -7.09 -1.33
CA LEU A 65 5.94 -8.19 -0.60
C LEU A 65 7.00 -8.86 -1.46
N SER A 66 8.18 -9.04 -0.89
CA SER A 66 9.22 -9.92 -1.44
C SER A 66 9.56 -11.00 -0.42
N GLY A 67 9.83 -12.20 -0.89
CA GLY A 67 10.26 -13.34 -0.07
C GLY A 67 11.33 -14.14 -0.78
N PHE A 68 12.35 -14.60 -0.04
CA PHE A 68 13.45 -15.43 -0.55
C PHE A 68 14.18 -14.84 -1.77
N GLY A 69 14.27 -13.51 -1.84
CA GLY A 69 14.90 -12.81 -2.96
C GLY A 69 13.98 -12.49 -4.14
N GLU A 70 12.76 -13.02 -4.17
CA GLU A 70 11.80 -12.85 -5.25
C GLU A 70 10.67 -11.88 -4.86
N LYS A 71 10.15 -11.14 -5.83
CA LYS A 71 8.92 -10.35 -5.64
C LYS A 71 7.73 -11.30 -5.64
N ILE A 72 6.80 -11.10 -4.69
CA ILE A 72 5.57 -11.90 -4.56
C ILE A 72 4.36 -11.03 -4.92
N PHE A 73 4.13 -9.96 -4.14
CA PHE A 73 3.14 -8.93 -4.46
C PHE A 73 3.84 -7.66 -4.88
N THR A 74 3.31 -7.02 -5.91
CA THR A 74 3.86 -5.79 -6.44
C THR A 74 2.74 -4.79 -6.73
N ASN A 75 3.11 -3.54 -7.00
CA ASN A 75 2.23 -2.57 -7.66
C ASN A 75 2.68 -2.45 -9.11
N CYS A 76 1.76 -2.09 -10.01
CA CYS A 76 2.11 -1.98 -11.44
C CYS A 76 3.12 -0.86 -11.74
N GLY A 77 3.41 -0.01 -10.75
CA GLY A 77 4.39 1.06 -10.86
C GLY A 77 3.94 2.20 -11.77
N ALA A 78 4.77 3.21 -11.89
CA ALA A 78 4.66 4.24 -12.90
C ALA A 78 5.80 4.03 -13.89
N SER A 79 5.51 3.72 -15.14
CA SER A 79 6.54 3.54 -16.15
C SER A 79 6.24 4.42 -17.36
N GLU A 80 7.20 5.25 -17.71
CA GLU A 80 7.20 5.98 -18.98
C GLU A 80 7.23 5.02 -20.19
N ASN A 81 7.53 3.75 -19.96
CA ASN A 81 7.70 2.71 -20.97
C ASN A 81 6.44 1.86 -21.23
N PHE A 82 5.38 2.00 -20.44
CA PHE A 82 4.14 1.24 -20.61
C PHE A 82 3.12 1.98 -21.49
N GLY A 83 3.35 1.99 -22.81
CA GLY A 83 2.35 2.35 -23.79
C GLY A 83 1.90 3.81 -23.80
N LYS A 84 0.84 4.11 -24.55
CA LYS A 84 0.36 5.48 -24.84
C LYS A 84 -0.39 6.16 -23.70
N ASN A 85 -0.74 5.46 -22.61
CA ASN A 85 -1.50 6.01 -21.48
C ASN A 85 -0.97 5.51 -20.14
N PRO A 86 0.15 6.05 -19.63
CA PRO A 86 0.69 5.69 -18.33
C PRO A 86 -0.22 6.10 -17.14
N GLU A 87 -1.24 6.92 -17.39
CA GLU A 87 -2.14 7.42 -16.34
C GLU A 87 -2.90 6.31 -15.60
N TYR A 88 -3.31 5.24 -16.30
CA TYR A 88 -4.02 4.13 -15.65
C TYR A 88 -3.17 3.38 -14.62
N LEU A 89 -1.83 3.42 -14.73
CA LEU A 89 -0.94 2.86 -13.73
C LEU A 89 -0.97 3.61 -12.39
N ARG A 90 -1.51 4.83 -12.38
CA ARG A 90 -1.73 5.64 -11.18
C ARG A 90 -3.07 5.32 -10.49
N TYR A 91 -3.97 4.58 -11.14
CA TYR A 91 -5.28 4.23 -10.58
C TYR A 91 -5.15 3.21 -9.44
N SER A 92 -6.09 3.25 -8.49
CA SER A 92 -6.11 2.27 -7.39
C SER A 92 -6.13 0.83 -7.89
N ALA A 93 -6.70 0.59 -9.07
CA ALA A 93 -6.75 -0.73 -9.68
C ALA A 93 -5.37 -1.29 -10.08
N ALA A 94 -4.36 -0.45 -10.21
CA ALA A 94 -2.97 -0.83 -10.49
C ALA A 94 -2.14 -1.10 -9.23
N HIS A 95 -2.78 -1.10 -8.05
CA HIS A 95 -2.11 -1.25 -6.77
C HIS A 95 -2.73 -2.38 -5.94
N SER A 96 -1.91 -3.02 -5.11
CA SER A 96 -2.33 -4.08 -4.19
C SER A 96 -3.06 -3.49 -2.97
N THR A 97 -4.24 -2.92 -3.20
CA THR A 97 -5.06 -2.18 -2.22
C THR A 97 -6.55 -2.50 -2.35
N ILE A 98 -7.37 -1.81 -1.54
CA ILE A 98 -8.82 -1.96 -1.51
C ILE A 98 -9.48 -0.89 -2.37
N ILE A 99 -10.40 -1.31 -3.24
CA ILE A 99 -11.16 -0.44 -4.13
C ILE A 99 -12.63 -0.56 -3.81
N LEU A 100 -13.31 0.55 -3.62
CA LEU A 100 -14.73 0.61 -3.34
C LEU A 100 -15.51 1.17 -4.53
N GLN A 101 -16.53 0.42 -5.00
CA GLN A 101 -17.41 0.82 -6.11
C GLN A 101 -16.64 1.26 -7.37
N ASN A 102 -15.57 0.54 -7.72
CA ASN A 102 -14.69 0.86 -8.86
C ASN A 102 -14.19 2.32 -8.86
N THR A 103 -14.04 2.91 -7.69
CA THR A 103 -13.65 4.32 -7.52
C THR A 103 -12.22 4.38 -6.99
N ASN A 104 -11.36 5.17 -7.62
CA ASN A 104 -10.02 5.43 -7.11
C ASN A 104 -10.05 6.04 -5.71
N ILE A 105 -9.08 5.69 -4.87
CA ILE A 105 -8.90 6.28 -3.52
C ILE A 105 -8.68 7.79 -3.62
N SER A 106 -7.88 8.22 -4.60
CA SER A 106 -7.68 9.62 -4.98
C SER A 106 -8.12 9.82 -6.43
N GLU A 107 -8.69 10.96 -6.76
CA GLU A 107 -8.98 11.30 -8.16
C GLU A 107 -7.69 11.68 -8.87
N ILE A 108 -7.44 11.05 -9.99
CA ILE A 108 -6.31 11.33 -10.86
C ILE A 108 -6.85 12.19 -12.01
N LYS A 109 -6.80 13.51 -11.85
CA LYS A 109 -7.20 14.47 -12.92
C LYS A 109 -6.25 15.64 -12.90
N GLU A 110 -5.74 16.00 -14.04
CA GLU A 110 -4.97 17.21 -14.19
C GLU A 110 -5.85 18.45 -13.94
N ALA A 111 -5.30 19.44 -13.24
CA ALA A 111 -5.83 20.80 -13.11
C ALA A 111 -7.21 20.96 -12.45
N ASN A 112 -7.70 20.02 -11.63
CA ASN A 112 -8.95 20.21 -10.89
C ASN A 112 -8.67 20.69 -9.43
N PRO A 113 -9.07 21.91 -9.03
CA PRO A 113 -8.86 22.41 -7.67
C PRO A 113 -9.69 21.66 -6.59
N HIS A 114 -10.67 20.86 -7.01
CA HIS A 114 -11.58 20.13 -6.12
C HIS A 114 -11.35 18.61 -6.16
N ILE A 115 -10.12 18.18 -6.39
CA ILE A 115 -9.76 16.76 -6.43
C ILE A 115 -10.07 16.10 -5.09
N ARG A 116 -10.76 14.96 -5.14
CA ARG A 116 -10.98 14.11 -3.96
C ARG A 116 -9.75 13.25 -3.70
N PHE A 117 -9.26 13.27 -2.47
CA PHE A 117 -8.18 12.42 -1.97
C PHE A 117 -8.36 12.20 -0.46
N PRO A 118 -7.67 11.24 0.15
CA PRO A 118 -7.66 11.07 1.59
C PRO A 118 -7.17 12.32 2.31
N GLN A 119 -8.03 12.89 3.16
CA GLN A 119 -7.67 14.04 3.99
C GLN A 119 -6.98 13.61 5.29
N SER A 120 -7.03 12.33 5.59
CA SER A 120 -6.40 11.71 6.75
C SER A 120 -5.95 10.31 6.39
N VAL A 121 -4.69 10.04 6.62
CA VAL A 121 -4.10 8.71 6.64
C VAL A 121 -3.50 8.54 8.04
N VAL A 122 -3.91 7.50 8.76
CA VAL A 122 -3.41 7.21 10.10
C VAL A 122 -2.65 5.89 10.02
N PHE A 123 -1.47 5.88 10.61
CA PHE A 123 -0.65 4.68 10.71
C PHE A 123 -0.30 4.40 12.17
N ARG A 124 -0.36 3.14 12.54
CA ARG A 124 0.10 2.61 13.83
C ARG A 124 0.99 1.41 13.59
N ARG A 125 1.96 1.26 14.46
CA ARG A 125 2.87 0.15 14.47
C ARG A 125 2.95 -0.44 15.86
N GLU A 126 2.87 -1.75 15.94
CA GLU A 126 3.10 -2.52 17.16
C GLU A 126 4.11 -3.63 16.85
N SER A 127 4.98 -3.93 17.80
CA SER A 127 6.02 -4.94 17.65
C SER A 127 6.16 -5.74 18.93
N ASN A 128 6.22 -7.06 18.79
CA ASN A 128 6.58 -7.97 19.86
C ASN A 128 7.66 -8.96 19.39
N GLU A 129 8.00 -9.95 20.18
CA GLU A 129 9.08 -10.91 19.86
C GLU A 129 8.79 -11.75 18.60
N ARG A 130 7.52 -11.98 18.27
CA ARG A 130 7.08 -12.88 17.20
C ARG A 130 6.41 -12.19 16.03
N GLU A 131 5.97 -10.96 16.21
CA GLU A 131 5.13 -10.28 15.23
C GLU A 131 5.49 -8.81 15.12
N GLU A 132 5.44 -8.31 13.91
CA GLU A 132 5.37 -6.90 13.57
C GLU A 132 4.00 -6.62 12.99
N ILE A 133 3.30 -5.64 13.54
CA ILE A 133 1.96 -5.27 13.12
C ILE A 133 1.99 -3.86 12.53
N PHE A 134 1.54 -3.74 11.29
CA PHE A 134 1.28 -2.47 10.63
C PHE A 134 -0.23 -2.29 10.49
N GLU A 135 -0.75 -1.20 10.98
CA GLU A 135 -2.15 -0.83 10.83
C GLU A 135 -2.25 0.54 10.20
N GLY A 136 -2.88 0.60 9.02
CA GLY A 136 -3.15 1.83 8.31
C GLY A 136 -4.64 2.06 8.13
N SER A 137 -5.08 3.32 8.13
CA SER A 137 -6.44 3.67 7.75
C SER A 137 -6.47 4.97 6.96
N HIS A 138 -7.47 5.11 6.07
CA HIS A 138 -7.68 6.34 5.33
C HIS A 138 -9.16 6.68 5.15
N ASN A 139 -9.45 7.97 4.99
CA ASN A 139 -10.80 8.49 4.79
C ASN A 139 -11.12 8.87 3.32
N GLY A 140 -10.37 8.35 2.35
CA GLY A 140 -10.54 8.68 0.93
C GLY A 140 -11.92 8.36 0.35
N TYR A 141 -12.65 7.44 0.98
CA TYR A 141 -14.02 7.07 0.60
C TYR A 141 -15.11 7.65 1.50
N LEU A 142 -14.73 8.38 2.56
CA LEU A 142 -15.67 8.90 3.55
C LEU A 142 -16.71 9.83 2.92
N LYS A 143 -16.27 10.81 2.14
CA LYS A 143 -17.16 11.82 1.54
C LYS A 143 -18.16 11.21 0.55
N LYS A 144 -17.76 10.20 -0.22
CA LYS A 144 -18.57 9.61 -1.30
C LYS A 144 -19.43 8.44 -0.83
N PHE A 145 -18.88 7.60 0.05
CA PHE A 145 -19.49 6.32 0.42
C PHE A 145 -19.72 6.16 1.92
N ASN A 146 -19.39 7.16 2.72
CA ASN A 146 -19.48 7.11 4.18
C ASN A 146 -18.63 5.95 4.78
N LYS A 147 -17.47 5.63 4.16
CA LYS A 147 -16.60 4.56 4.57
C LYS A 147 -15.18 5.04 4.82
N ILE A 148 -14.61 4.55 5.91
CA ILE A 148 -13.18 4.57 6.21
C ILE A 148 -12.64 3.18 5.93
N ILE A 149 -11.50 3.10 5.25
CA ILE A 149 -10.80 1.85 5.02
C ILE A 149 -9.71 1.71 6.08
N LYS A 150 -9.60 0.51 6.64
CA LYS A 150 -8.55 0.11 7.54
C LYS A 150 -7.95 -1.19 7.04
N ARG A 151 -6.62 -1.26 6.98
CA ARG A 151 -5.84 -2.46 6.67
C ARG A 151 -4.87 -2.72 7.80
N LYS A 152 -4.86 -3.96 8.28
CA LYS A 152 -3.90 -4.47 9.25
C LYS A 152 -3.08 -5.57 8.60
N LEU A 153 -1.76 -5.47 8.71
CA LEU A 153 -0.80 -6.49 8.29
C LEU A 153 -0.11 -7.04 9.52
N ILE A 154 -0.13 -8.36 9.69
CA ILE A 154 0.56 -9.07 10.76
C ILE A 154 1.69 -9.87 10.10
N ILE A 155 2.91 -9.45 10.37
CA ILE A 155 4.14 -10.02 9.80
C ILE A 155 4.75 -10.90 10.87
N ASN A 156 4.70 -12.21 10.68
CA ASN A 156 5.33 -13.13 11.62
C ASN A 156 6.85 -13.10 11.45
N THR A 157 7.59 -13.01 12.57
CA THR A 157 9.06 -12.91 12.55
C THR A 157 9.74 -14.28 12.50
N ASP A 158 9.07 -15.34 12.95
CA ASP A 158 9.61 -16.70 13.04
C ASP A 158 9.25 -17.56 11.85
N PHE A 159 8.10 -17.27 11.21
CA PHE A 159 7.57 -18.02 10.08
C PHE A 159 7.45 -17.13 8.84
N ASP A 160 7.49 -17.75 7.67
CA ASP A 160 7.29 -17.07 6.39
C ASP A 160 5.80 -16.80 6.14
N LYS A 161 5.16 -16.10 7.09
CA LYS A 161 3.74 -15.83 7.11
C LYS A 161 3.48 -14.32 7.16
N LEU A 162 2.56 -13.87 6.32
CA LEU A 162 1.95 -12.54 6.34
C LEU A 162 0.43 -12.73 6.38
N GLU A 163 -0.23 -12.14 7.36
CA GLU A 163 -1.68 -12.09 7.47
C GLU A 163 -2.17 -10.67 7.21
N GLY A 164 -3.30 -10.55 6.51
CA GLY A 164 -3.95 -9.29 6.24
C GLY A 164 -5.39 -9.28 6.70
N GLU A 165 -5.81 -8.20 7.35
CA GLU A 165 -7.20 -7.95 7.69
C GLU A 165 -7.62 -6.59 7.11
N ASP A 166 -8.67 -6.60 6.29
CA ASP A 166 -9.25 -5.41 5.69
C ASP A 166 -10.64 -5.13 6.25
N SER A 167 -10.86 -3.89 6.70
CA SER A 167 -12.11 -3.47 7.31
C SER A 167 -12.68 -2.23 6.63
N LEU A 168 -14.00 -2.25 6.38
CA LEU A 168 -14.78 -1.11 5.91
C LEU A 168 -15.62 -0.57 7.07
N ILE A 169 -15.23 0.57 7.61
CA ILE A 169 -15.88 1.17 8.78
C ILE A 169 -16.86 2.24 8.32
N SER A 170 -18.12 2.11 8.71
CA SER A 170 -19.13 3.14 8.46
C SER A 170 -18.97 4.28 9.46
N TYR A 171 -18.87 5.52 8.97
CA TYR A 171 -18.82 6.69 9.83
C TYR A 171 -20.20 7.05 10.40
N LYS A 172 -21.24 6.87 9.59
CA LYS A 172 -22.64 7.00 10.01
C LYS A 172 -23.34 5.67 9.76
N ASN A 173 -24.35 5.35 10.56
CA ASN A 173 -25.14 4.14 10.37
C ASN A 173 -25.99 4.28 9.10
N THR A 174 -25.50 3.74 8.00
CA THR A 174 -26.18 3.71 6.70
C THR A 174 -26.08 2.29 6.16
N ASP A 175 -27.23 1.72 5.82
CA ASP A 175 -27.33 0.36 5.29
C ASP A 175 -27.20 0.36 3.75
N ASN A 176 -26.04 0.79 3.26
CA ASN A 176 -25.73 0.77 1.84
C ASN A 176 -24.91 -0.47 1.49
N ARG A 177 -25.45 -1.33 0.64
CA ARG A 177 -24.69 -2.42 0.03
C ARG A 177 -23.67 -1.81 -0.94
N LEU A 178 -22.39 -2.05 -0.68
CA LEU A 178 -21.30 -1.56 -1.49
C LEU A 178 -20.47 -2.76 -2.00
N VAL A 179 -20.10 -2.72 -3.26
CA VAL A 179 -19.16 -3.67 -3.84
C VAL A 179 -17.74 -3.17 -3.56
N TYR A 180 -16.88 -4.06 -3.11
CA TYR A 180 -15.46 -3.77 -2.94
C TYR A 180 -14.61 -4.87 -3.55
N HIS A 181 -13.40 -4.50 -3.92
CA HIS A 181 -12.40 -5.42 -4.43
C HIS A 181 -11.11 -5.25 -3.60
N ILE A 182 -10.57 -6.34 -3.13
CA ILE A 182 -9.23 -6.39 -2.58
C ILE A 182 -8.34 -6.95 -3.69
N ARG A 183 -7.31 -6.21 -4.07
CA ARG A 183 -6.40 -6.60 -5.14
C ARG A 183 -5.03 -6.93 -4.58
N PHE A 184 -4.44 -7.98 -5.13
CA PHE A 184 -3.04 -8.34 -4.96
C PHE A 184 -2.47 -8.62 -6.34
N HIS A 185 -1.56 -7.78 -6.80
CA HIS A 185 -0.88 -7.96 -8.07
C HIS A 185 0.30 -8.91 -7.85
N LEU A 186 0.25 -10.08 -8.44
CA LEU A 186 1.36 -11.03 -8.39
C LEU A 186 2.48 -10.57 -9.30
N ALA A 187 3.72 -10.77 -8.86
CA ALA A 187 4.88 -10.60 -9.72
C ALA A 187 4.88 -11.65 -10.84
N GLU A 188 5.52 -11.34 -11.94
CA GLU A 188 5.66 -12.27 -13.08
C GLU A 188 6.30 -13.59 -12.64
N GLY A 189 5.75 -14.71 -13.10
CA GLY A 189 6.22 -16.04 -12.77
C GLY A 189 5.72 -16.62 -11.44
N MET A 190 5.01 -15.84 -10.60
CA MET A 190 4.44 -16.34 -9.36
C MET A 190 3.25 -17.25 -9.60
N VAL A 191 3.28 -18.43 -8.97
CA VAL A 191 2.16 -19.37 -8.92
C VAL A 191 1.67 -19.46 -7.48
N PHE A 192 0.37 -19.46 -7.29
CA PHE A 192 -0.24 -19.57 -5.97
C PHE A 192 -1.33 -20.64 -5.94
N ASN A 193 -1.53 -21.22 -4.78
CA ASN A 193 -2.59 -22.19 -4.51
C ASN A 193 -3.52 -21.64 -3.43
N PHE A 194 -4.82 -21.76 -3.63
CA PHE A 194 -5.78 -21.51 -2.57
C PHE A 194 -5.92 -22.75 -1.70
N THR A 195 -5.78 -22.58 -0.39
CA THR A 195 -6.12 -23.61 0.59
C THR A 195 -7.30 -23.11 1.40
N ASN A 196 -8.37 -23.89 1.47
CA ASN A 196 -9.45 -23.64 2.41
C ASN A 196 -8.95 -24.00 3.81
N SER A 197 -8.89 -23.04 4.69
CA SER A 197 -8.65 -23.23 6.12
C SER A 197 -9.95 -23.40 6.84
#